data_3474a8919a951831f14f8c987ff9c3b1
#
_entry.id   3474a8919a951831f14f8c987ff9c3b1
#
_cell.length_a   1.000
_cell.length_b   1.000
_cell.length_c   1.000
_cell.angle_alpha   90.00
_cell.angle_beta   90.00
_cell.angle_gamma   90.00
#
_symmetry.space_group_name_H-M   'P 1'
#
loop_
_entity.id
_entity.type
_entity.pdbx_description
1 polymer ?
#
loop_
_entity_poly.entity_id
_entity_poly.type
_entity_poly.pdbx_seq_one_letter_code
_entity_poly.pdbx_strand_id
1 'polypeptide(L)'
;RQGETYILDRNGYCEELSQSSRRLHMLTGKSPLPLFRAPGGRLSPSLELAAKSCGYRHVGWAAAGFLGDELPSEKFSNAMLLDKALRGIRSGDILMAHLGIWSRRDPWAPAVLEPLIVGLKQKGFCFKTLKDHPQLGIEQAF
;
A
#
# COMPACT_ATOMS: atom_id res chain seq x y z
N ARG A 1 -18.68 3.04 -0.33
CA ARG A 1 -19.60 3.44 -1.41
C ARG A 1 -18.83 3.38 -2.72
N GLN A 2 -18.93 2.27 -3.43
CA GLN A 2 -18.34 2.12 -4.75
C GLN A 2 -19.30 2.76 -5.77
N GLY A 3 -18.82 3.71 -6.54
CA GLY A 3 -19.51 4.22 -7.73
C GLY A 3 -19.88 5.70 -7.75
N GLU A 4 -19.77 6.42 -6.65
CA GLU A 4 -20.02 7.86 -6.65
C GLU A 4 -18.70 8.62 -6.77
N THR A 5 -18.54 9.37 -7.84
CA THR A 5 -17.42 10.29 -7.99
C THR A 5 -17.76 11.57 -7.23
N TYR A 6 -17.19 11.71 -6.04
CA TYR A 6 -17.28 12.96 -5.29
C TYR A 6 -16.20 13.91 -5.77
N ILE A 7 -16.57 15.08 -6.22
CA ILE A 7 -15.64 16.19 -6.41
C ILE A 7 -15.52 16.89 -5.06
N LEU A 8 -14.44 16.59 -4.34
CA LEU A 8 -14.11 17.28 -3.10
C LEU A 8 -13.26 18.51 -3.44
N ASP A 9 -13.57 19.63 -2.80
CA ASP A 9 -12.63 20.73 -2.71
C ASP A 9 -11.44 20.34 -1.82
N ARG A 10 -10.45 21.23 -1.73
CA ARG A 10 -9.25 21.01 -0.92
C ARG A 10 -9.58 20.68 0.55
N ASN A 11 -10.52 21.41 1.14
CA ASN A 11 -10.89 21.22 2.55
C ASN A 11 -11.60 19.90 2.78
N GLY A 12 -12.53 19.53 1.90
CA GLY A 12 -13.19 18.24 1.94
C GLY A 12 -12.21 17.08 1.79
N TYR A 13 -11.19 17.23 0.93
CA TYR A 13 -10.16 16.21 0.77
C TYR A 13 -9.27 16.06 2.03
N CYS A 14 -8.89 17.19 2.66
CA CYS A 14 -8.17 17.18 3.93
C CYS A 14 -8.99 16.51 5.04
N GLU A 15 -10.29 16.79 5.09
CA GLU A 15 -11.18 16.18 6.07
C GLU A 15 -11.26 14.66 5.90
N GLU A 16 -11.42 14.16 4.68
CA GLU A 16 -11.43 12.72 4.40
C GLU A 16 -10.15 12.01 4.85
N LEU A 17 -8.99 12.62 4.57
CA LEU A 17 -7.69 12.07 5.01
C LEU A 17 -7.57 12.07 6.54
N SER A 18 -7.95 13.17 7.19
CA SER A 18 -7.84 13.32 8.64
C SER A 18 -8.84 12.45 9.41
N GLN A 19 -10.00 12.17 8.85
CA GLN A 19 -11.02 11.34 9.48
C GLN A 19 -10.50 9.92 9.79
N SER A 20 -9.82 9.29 8.82
CA SER A 20 -9.20 7.98 9.01
C SER A 20 -8.13 7.99 10.10
N SER A 21 -7.31 9.04 10.13
CA SER A 21 -6.26 9.22 11.14
C SER A 21 -6.85 9.41 12.55
N ARG A 22 -7.89 10.23 12.68
CA ARG A 22 -8.59 10.42 13.96
C ARG A 22 -9.21 9.12 14.47
N ARG A 23 -9.87 8.36 13.57
CA ARG A 23 -10.47 7.08 13.94
C ARG A 23 -9.42 6.07 14.42
N LEU A 24 -8.29 5.99 13.73
CA LEU A 24 -7.20 5.10 14.14
C LEU A 24 -6.61 5.52 15.48
N HIS A 25 -6.41 6.81 15.70
CA HIS A 25 -5.97 7.35 16.99
C HIS A 25 -6.94 6.98 18.11
N MET A 26 -8.25 7.15 17.91
CA MET A 26 -9.26 6.79 18.90
C MET A 26 -9.24 5.30 19.25
N LEU A 27 -8.97 4.42 18.28
CA LEU A 27 -8.94 2.97 18.49
C LEU A 27 -7.65 2.47 19.13
N THR A 28 -6.53 3.13 18.89
CA THR A 28 -5.20 2.62 19.26
C THR A 28 -4.47 3.47 20.30
N GLY A 29 -4.93 4.68 20.54
CA GLY A 29 -4.24 5.69 21.36
C GLY A 29 -2.96 6.24 20.70
N LYS A 30 -2.64 5.80 19.47
CA LYS A 30 -1.40 6.21 18.76
C LYS A 30 -1.74 7.12 17.59
N SER A 31 -0.94 8.16 17.40
CA SER A 31 -1.04 8.99 16.20
C SER A 31 -0.48 8.23 14.99
N PRO A 32 -1.28 7.99 13.94
CA PRO A 32 -0.80 7.37 12.74
C PRO A 32 0.17 8.29 11.99
N LEU A 33 1.02 7.68 11.17
CA LEU A 33 1.84 8.44 10.24
C LEU A 33 0.93 9.18 9.23
N PRO A 34 1.27 10.40 8.81
CA PRO A 34 0.49 11.15 7.83
C PRO A 34 0.72 10.61 6.41
N LEU A 35 0.51 9.31 6.25
CA LEU A 35 0.62 8.59 5.00
C LEU A 35 -0.76 8.15 4.54
N PHE A 36 -0.98 8.18 3.23
CA PHE A 36 -2.21 7.65 2.63
C PHE A 36 -1.91 6.96 1.31
N ARG A 37 -2.83 6.13 0.88
CA ARG A 37 -2.86 5.56 -0.46
C ARG A 37 -4.18 5.91 -1.12
N ALA A 38 -4.10 6.48 -2.33
CA ALA A 38 -5.29 6.82 -3.08
C ALA A 38 -6.09 5.54 -3.43
N PRO A 39 -7.42 5.55 -3.30
CA PRO A 39 -8.27 4.44 -3.70
C PRO A 39 -8.01 4.03 -5.14
N GLY A 40 -7.87 2.72 -5.40
CA GLY A 40 -7.52 2.18 -6.71
C GLY A 40 -6.14 2.62 -7.23
N GLY A 41 -5.27 3.18 -6.39
CA GLY A 41 -3.96 3.71 -6.78
C GLY A 41 -4.02 4.95 -7.68
N ARG A 42 -5.18 5.57 -7.85
CA ARG A 42 -5.39 6.71 -8.74
C ARG A 42 -5.05 8.02 -8.05
N LEU A 43 -3.88 8.54 -8.35
CA LEU A 43 -3.42 9.84 -7.87
C LEU A 43 -3.29 10.81 -9.04
N SER A 44 -3.93 11.98 -8.93
CA SER A 44 -3.69 13.09 -9.84
C SER A 44 -2.74 14.13 -9.20
N PRO A 45 -2.04 14.94 -10.01
CA PRO A 45 -1.19 16.02 -9.46
C PRO A 45 -1.94 16.98 -8.52
N SER A 46 -3.20 17.28 -8.83
CA SER A 46 -4.04 18.14 -7.98
C SER A 46 -4.36 17.50 -6.64
N LEU A 47 -4.67 16.20 -6.61
CA LEU A 47 -4.92 15.47 -5.36
C LEU A 47 -3.64 15.34 -4.53
N GLU A 48 -2.49 15.14 -5.17
CA GLU A 48 -1.21 15.10 -4.48
C GLU A 48 -0.88 16.45 -3.81
N LEU A 49 -1.09 17.55 -4.52
CA LEU A 49 -0.90 18.88 -3.97
C LEU A 49 -1.88 19.18 -2.82
N ALA A 50 -3.14 18.77 -2.95
CA ALA A 50 -4.13 18.90 -1.89
C ALA A 50 -3.70 18.12 -0.64
N ALA A 51 -3.31 16.85 -0.79
CA ALA A 51 -2.83 16.04 0.33
C ALA A 51 -1.60 16.64 1.01
N LYS A 52 -0.61 17.09 0.25
CA LYS A 52 0.57 17.77 0.78
C LYS A 52 0.21 19.02 1.60
N SER A 53 -0.78 19.78 1.13
CA SER A 53 -1.23 20.98 1.86
C SER A 53 -1.93 20.66 3.19
N CYS A 54 -2.40 19.42 3.36
CA CYS A 54 -2.95 18.90 4.62
C CYS A 54 -1.90 18.15 5.47
N GLY A 55 -0.63 18.16 5.07
CA GLY A 55 0.45 17.44 5.75
C GLY A 55 0.52 15.96 5.43
N TYR A 56 -0.24 15.44 4.45
CA TYR A 56 -0.23 14.04 4.08
C TYR A 56 0.67 13.74 2.89
N ARG A 57 1.30 12.56 2.90
CA ARG A 57 2.11 12.04 1.80
C ARG A 57 1.47 10.79 1.22
N HIS A 58 1.33 10.76 -0.10
CA HIS A 58 0.88 9.56 -0.81
C HIS A 58 1.98 8.49 -0.85
N VAL A 59 1.57 7.24 -0.65
CA VAL A 59 2.43 6.06 -0.74
C VAL A 59 1.87 5.11 -1.78
N GLY A 60 2.58 4.97 -2.89
CA GLY A 60 2.31 3.96 -3.90
C GLY A 60 3.02 2.64 -3.61
N TRP A 61 3.36 1.95 -4.67
CA TRP A 61 4.16 0.71 -4.64
C TRP A 61 5.08 0.69 -5.86
N ALA A 62 6.14 -0.10 -5.78
CA ALA A 62 7.01 -0.34 -6.92
C ALA A 62 6.29 -1.18 -7.99
N ALA A 63 6.69 -1.08 -9.25
CA ALA A 63 6.10 -1.88 -10.33
C ALA A 63 6.19 -3.39 -10.04
N ALA A 64 7.33 -3.86 -9.51
CA ALA A 64 7.50 -5.23 -9.04
C ALA A 64 6.82 -5.51 -7.69
N GLY A 65 6.47 -4.47 -6.96
CA GLY A 65 5.78 -4.55 -5.67
C GLY A 65 4.27 -4.77 -5.80
N PHE A 66 3.70 -4.68 -6.98
CA PHE A 66 2.33 -5.14 -7.24
C PHE A 66 2.31 -6.67 -7.27
N LEU A 67 1.89 -7.27 -6.17
CA LEU A 67 1.99 -8.72 -5.97
C LEU A 67 0.91 -9.53 -6.69
N GLY A 68 -0.10 -8.87 -7.26
CA GLY A 68 -1.11 -9.51 -8.10
C GLY A 68 -2.15 -10.33 -7.35
N ASP A 69 -2.26 -10.16 -6.05
CA ASP A 69 -3.18 -10.89 -5.17
C ASP A 69 -4.67 -10.71 -5.53
N GLU A 70 -5.00 -9.64 -6.26
CA GLU A 70 -6.35 -9.35 -6.77
C GLU A 70 -6.60 -9.81 -8.22
N LEU A 71 -5.57 -10.32 -8.90
CA LEU A 71 -5.69 -10.78 -10.28
C LEU A 71 -6.40 -12.14 -10.38
N PRO A 72 -7.19 -12.39 -11.45
CA PRO A 72 -7.94 -13.62 -11.58
C PRO A 72 -7.02 -14.84 -11.71
N SER A 73 -7.34 -15.89 -10.93
CA SER A 73 -6.55 -17.13 -10.83
C SER A 73 -6.37 -17.86 -12.16
N GLU A 74 -7.37 -17.79 -13.02
CA GLU A 74 -7.39 -18.46 -14.33
C GLU A 74 -6.30 -17.96 -15.27
N LYS A 75 -5.86 -16.71 -15.08
CA LYS A 75 -4.82 -16.07 -15.90
C LYS A 75 -3.50 -15.90 -15.16
N PHE A 76 -3.56 -15.80 -13.84
CA PHE A 76 -2.42 -15.48 -12.98
C PHE A 76 -2.36 -16.46 -11.81
N SER A 77 -1.75 -17.62 -12.05
CA SER A 77 -1.60 -18.63 -10.99
C SER A 77 -0.70 -18.11 -9.85
N ASN A 78 -0.89 -18.67 -8.65
CA ASN A 78 -0.05 -18.35 -7.50
C ASN A 78 1.44 -18.59 -7.77
N ALA A 79 1.79 -19.68 -8.48
CA ALA A 79 3.17 -19.97 -8.86
C ALA A 79 3.77 -18.89 -9.78
N MET A 80 3.01 -18.42 -10.77
CA MET A 80 3.44 -17.35 -11.68
C MET A 80 3.65 -16.03 -10.93
N LEU A 81 2.74 -15.68 -10.01
CA LEU A 81 2.85 -14.44 -9.24
C LEU A 81 4.05 -14.48 -8.29
N LEU A 82 4.27 -15.61 -7.61
CA LEU A 82 5.43 -15.80 -6.74
C LEU A 82 6.75 -15.68 -7.52
N ASP A 83 6.89 -16.38 -8.63
CA ASP A 83 8.08 -16.35 -9.46
C ASP A 83 8.37 -14.94 -10.00
N LYS A 84 7.34 -14.23 -10.50
CA LYS A 84 7.45 -12.84 -10.95
C LYS A 84 7.96 -11.92 -9.84
N ALA A 85 7.38 -12.04 -8.63
CA ALA A 85 7.77 -11.22 -7.49
C ALA A 85 9.21 -11.50 -7.05
N LEU A 86 9.59 -12.78 -6.92
CA LEU A 86 10.94 -13.17 -6.53
C LEU A 86 12.01 -12.73 -7.53
N ARG A 87 11.70 -12.61 -8.82
CA ARG A 87 12.64 -12.12 -9.84
C ARG A 87 12.69 -10.60 -9.93
N GLY A 88 11.58 -9.94 -9.68
CA GLY A 88 11.43 -8.51 -9.97
C GLY A 88 11.73 -7.58 -8.80
N ILE A 89 11.47 -8.01 -7.57
CA ILE A 89 11.59 -7.16 -6.38
C ILE A 89 13.06 -6.79 -6.12
N ARG A 90 13.29 -5.52 -5.81
CA ARG A 90 14.60 -4.94 -5.50
C ARG A 90 14.58 -4.27 -4.14
N SER A 91 15.79 -3.97 -3.63
CA SER A 91 15.94 -3.24 -2.37
C SER A 91 15.33 -1.85 -2.47
N GLY A 92 14.54 -1.47 -1.46
CA GLY A 92 13.80 -0.22 -1.42
C GLY A 92 12.41 -0.27 -2.06
N ASP A 93 12.02 -1.39 -2.67
CA ASP A 93 10.67 -1.53 -3.24
C ASP A 93 9.61 -1.59 -2.13
N ILE A 94 8.54 -0.82 -2.33
CA ILE A 94 7.33 -0.92 -1.52
C ILE A 94 6.42 -1.98 -2.13
N LEU A 95 6.06 -2.97 -1.33
CA LEU A 95 5.21 -4.07 -1.72
C LEU A 95 3.75 -3.79 -1.32
N MET A 96 2.82 -4.19 -2.18
CA MET A 96 1.39 -4.01 -1.97
C MET A 96 0.66 -5.34 -2.12
N ALA A 97 -0.08 -5.69 -1.09
CA ALA A 97 -1.01 -6.81 -1.07
C ALA A 97 -2.30 -6.43 -0.32
N HIS A 98 -3.37 -7.11 -0.65
CA HIS A 98 -4.64 -6.98 0.05
C HIS A 98 -4.88 -8.22 0.91
N LEU A 99 -5.51 -8.04 2.05
CA LEU A 99 -6.01 -9.14 2.87
C LEU A 99 -7.50 -9.34 2.57
N GLY A 100 -7.89 -10.57 2.32
CA GLY A 100 -9.30 -10.92 2.12
C GLY A 100 -9.85 -10.62 0.73
N ILE A 101 -9.08 -10.82 -0.31
CA ILE A 101 -9.58 -10.84 -1.70
C ILE A 101 -10.35 -12.12 -1.96
N TRP A 102 -11.65 -12.00 -2.19
CA TRP A 102 -12.58 -13.11 -2.37
C TRP A 102 -12.75 -13.56 -3.83
N SER A 103 -12.24 -12.77 -4.78
CA SER A 103 -12.42 -13.03 -6.20
C SER A 103 -11.56 -14.17 -6.78
N ARG A 104 -10.54 -14.60 -6.03
CA ARG A 104 -9.66 -15.69 -6.47
C ARG A 104 -10.18 -17.03 -6.04
N ARG A 105 -10.12 -18.02 -6.95
CA ARG A 105 -10.41 -19.44 -6.65
C ARG A 105 -9.29 -20.10 -5.86
N ASP A 106 -8.04 -19.72 -6.12
CA ASP A 106 -6.86 -20.10 -5.37
C ASP A 106 -6.42 -18.91 -4.47
N PRO A 107 -6.70 -18.93 -3.18
CA PRO A 107 -6.32 -17.83 -2.29
C PRO A 107 -4.83 -17.51 -2.40
N TRP A 108 -4.51 -16.22 -2.57
CA TRP A 108 -3.12 -15.78 -2.67
C TRP A 108 -2.39 -15.88 -1.33
N ALA A 109 -3.01 -15.45 -0.26
CA ALA A 109 -2.49 -15.58 1.09
C ALA A 109 -3.16 -16.77 1.82
N PRO A 110 -2.42 -17.63 2.53
CA PRO A 110 -0.95 -17.56 2.77
C PRO A 110 -0.10 -18.19 1.65
N ALA A 111 -0.72 -18.84 0.65
CA ALA A 111 -0.05 -19.72 -0.32
C ALA A 111 1.11 -19.05 -1.09
N VAL A 112 1.03 -17.76 -1.35
CA VAL A 112 2.11 -16.98 -1.99
C VAL A 112 2.88 -16.14 -0.97
N LEU A 113 2.20 -15.57 0.02
CA LEU A 113 2.80 -14.64 0.97
C LEU A 113 3.95 -15.28 1.76
N GLU A 114 3.75 -16.46 2.30
CA GLU A 114 4.78 -17.16 3.07
C GLU A 114 6.00 -17.54 2.22
N PRO A 115 5.87 -18.23 1.07
CA PRO A 115 7.01 -18.52 0.19
C PRO A 115 7.71 -17.26 -0.32
N LEU A 116 6.97 -16.16 -0.56
CA LEU A 116 7.55 -14.90 -0.97
C LEU A 116 8.46 -14.32 0.12
N ILE A 117 7.98 -14.28 1.36
CA ILE A 117 8.76 -13.80 2.50
C ILE A 117 10.02 -14.64 2.67
N VAL A 118 9.89 -15.96 2.66
CA VAL A 118 11.03 -16.88 2.79
C VAL A 118 12.03 -16.69 1.65
N GLY A 119 11.55 -16.68 0.41
CA GLY A 119 12.40 -16.54 -0.77
C GLY A 119 13.14 -15.19 -0.82
N LEU A 120 12.49 -14.09 -0.45
CA LEU A 120 13.15 -12.79 -0.37
C LEU A 120 14.21 -12.76 0.75
N LYS A 121 13.94 -13.33 1.92
CA LYS A 121 14.94 -13.47 3.00
C LYS A 121 16.15 -14.30 2.56
N GLN A 122 15.93 -15.40 1.86
CA GLN A 122 17.03 -16.22 1.31
C GLN A 122 17.89 -15.46 0.29
N LYS A 123 17.32 -14.48 -0.40
CA LYS A 123 18.05 -13.56 -1.29
C LYS A 123 18.74 -12.39 -0.56
N GLY A 124 18.71 -12.37 0.77
CA GLY A 124 19.34 -11.34 1.58
C GLY A 124 18.50 -10.09 1.82
N PHE A 125 17.20 -10.09 1.45
CA PHE A 125 16.32 -8.98 1.77
C PHE A 125 15.90 -9.02 3.24
N CYS A 126 15.72 -7.85 3.84
CA CYS A 126 15.02 -7.66 5.11
C CYS A 126 13.79 -6.78 4.88
N PHE A 127 12.75 -7.06 5.65
CA PHE A 127 11.51 -6.28 5.61
C PHE A 127 11.57 -5.13 6.62
N LYS A 128 11.16 -3.97 6.19
CA LYS A 128 11.03 -2.76 7.01
C LYS A 128 9.61 -2.24 6.95
N THR A 129 9.21 -1.49 7.94
CA THR A 129 7.94 -0.76 7.90
C THR A 129 8.10 0.51 7.05
N LEU A 130 6.99 1.09 6.60
CA LEU A 130 7.02 2.36 5.88
C LEU A 130 7.65 3.49 6.71
N LYS A 131 7.56 3.41 8.03
CA LYS A 131 8.21 4.34 8.97
C LYS A 131 9.73 4.37 8.78
N ASP A 132 10.32 3.23 8.48
CA ASP A 132 11.77 3.07 8.37
C ASP A 132 12.27 3.16 6.92
N HIS A 133 11.38 3.51 5.99
CA HIS A 133 11.74 3.64 4.57
C HIS A 133 12.50 4.95 4.32
N PRO A 134 13.67 4.94 3.68
CA PRO A 134 14.55 6.12 3.57
C PRO A 134 13.90 7.33 2.87
N GLN A 135 12.99 7.09 1.94
CA GLN A 135 12.28 8.16 1.23
C GLN A 135 10.98 8.61 1.93
N LEU A 136 10.48 7.83 2.88
CA LEU A 136 9.26 8.08 3.61
C LEU A 136 9.53 8.43 5.07
N GLY A 137 10.79 8.31 5.50
CA GLY A 137 11.23 8.66 6.84
C GLY A 137 10.75 10.06 7.17
N ILE A 138 9.86 10.14 8.14
CA ILE A 138 9.47 11.42 8.73
C ILE A 138 10.66 11.79 9.61
N GLU A 139 11.39 12.82 9.21
CA GLU A 139 12.24 13.51 10.17
C GLU A 139 11.35 13.82 11.38
N GLN A 140 11.61 13.14 12.49
CA GLN A 140 10.99 13.49 13.74
C GLN A 140 11.53 14.89 14.07
N ALA A 141 10.74 15.91 13.77
CA ALA A 141 10.95 17.22 14.36
C ALA A 141 10.76 17.02 15.87
N PHE A 142 11.89 17.05 16.57
CA PHE A 142 11.93 17.12 18.02
C PHE A 142 11.46 18.49 18.48
#